data_8de1bbe0f94ce917460c4c8d738336e0
#
_entry.id   8de1bbe0f94ce917460c4c8d738336e0
#
_cell.length_a   1.000
_cell.length_b   1.000
_cell.length_c   1.000
_cell.angle_alpha   90.00
_cell.angle_beta   90.00
_cell.angle_gamma   90.00
#
_symmetry.space_group_name_H-M   'P 1'
#
loop_
_entity.id
_entity.type
_entity.pdbx_description
1 polymer ?
#
loop_
_entity_poly.entity_id
_entity_poly.type
_entity_poly.pdbx_seq_one_letter_code
_entity_poly.pdbx_strand_id
1 'polypeptide(L)'
;MCNTTRSCNWLCGFGFVKVNGNNTKIDQIGTVIVEDEVEIGANTTIDRGAIGDTIIKKYTKIDNLVQIAHNDIIGENCLIVSQVGIAGSTTIGNNVTLAGQVGVAGHLEIGDNTVIGAQSGIAGNVEANKILSGHPLVDHREDMKIRVAMKKLPELLKRVKALEEKK
;
A
#
# COMPACT_ATOMS: atom_id res chain seq x y z
N MET A 1 -11.68 21.25 -4.74
CA MET A 1 -10.88 21.98 -5.75
C MET A 1 -9.50 21.37 -5.78
N CYS A 2 -9.12 20.72 -6.87
CA CYS A 2 -7.75 20.27 -7.06
C CYS A 2 -6.87 21.51 -7.24
N ASN A 3 -6.17 21.93 -6.20
CA ASN A 3 -5.40 23.17 -6.20
C ASN A 3 -3.90 22.85 -6.18
N THR A 4 -3.42 22.12 -7.18
CA THR A 4 -1.99 21.89 -7.30
C THR A 4 -1.53 21.76 -8.75
N THR A 5 -0.66 22.65 -9.12
CA THR A 5 0.10 22.75 -10.34
C THR A 5 1.09 21.57 -10.49
N ARG A 6 0.68 20.40 -10.82
CA ARG A 6 1.41 19.18 -11.26
C ARG A 6 1.00 17.86 -10.59
N SER A 7 -0.08 17.79 -9.88
CA SER A 7 -0.67 16.53 -9.44
C SER A 7 -1.82 16.16 -10.36
N CYS A 8 -1.96 14.87 -10.60
CA CYS A 8 -2.95 14.23 -11.47
C CYS A 8 -2.55 14.14 -12.94
N ASN A 9 -1.51 13.38 -13.22
CA ASN A 9 -1.43 12.71 -14.52
C ASN A 9 -2.30 11.44 -14.42
N TRP A 10 -3.50 11.49 -14.98
CA TRP A 10 -4.36 10.34 -15.24
C TRP A 10 -3.66 9.43 -16.27
N LEU A 11 -2.61 8.75 -15.84
CA LEU A 11 -1.79 7.93 -16.73
C LEU A 11 -2.38 6.51 -16.83
N CYS A 12 -2.02 5.84 -17.91
CA CYS A 12 -2.31 4.43 -18.06
C CYS A 12 -1.59 3.64 -16.97
N GLY A 13 -2.32 2.88 -16.17
CA GLY A 13 -1.79 2.04 -15.11
C GLY A 13 -0.75 1.03 -15.58
N PHE A 14 -0.08 0.40 -14.65
CA PHE A 14 0.96 -0.60 -14.87
C PHE A 14 0.32 -1.96 -15.18
N GLY A 15 -0.23 -2.10 -16.40
CA GLY A 15 -0.85 -3.33 -16.91
C GLY A 15 -0.05 -3.92 -18.06
N PHE A 16 0.54 -5.10 -17.87
CA PHE A 16 1.31 -5.81 -18.89
C PHE A 16 1.00 -7.30 -18.87
N VAL A 17 1.06 -7.92 -20.04
CA VAL A 17 0.95 -9.37 -20.22
C VAL A 17 2.13 -9.86 -21.04
N LYS A 18 2.58 -11.09 -20.77
CA LYS A 18 3.65 -11.68 -21.60
C LYS A 18 3.07 -12.30 -22.86
N VAL A 19 3.48 -11.75 -24.01
CA VAL A 19 3.17 -12.30 -25.33
C VAL A 19 4.50 -12.65 -26.01
N ASN A 20 4.69 -13.91 -26.34
CA ASN A 20 5.95 -14.42 -26.95
C ASN A 20 7.22 -14.00 -26.19
N GLY A 21 7.15 -14.00 -24.84
CA GLY A 21 8.26 -13.64 -23.96
C GLY A 21 8.46 -12.13 -23.70
N ASN A 22 7.76 -11.25 -24.41
CA ASN A 22 7.84 -9.80 -24.27
C ASN A 22 6.71 -9.25 -23.40
N ASN A 23 6.98 -8.22 -22.60
CA ASN A 23 5.98 -7.49 -21.85
C ASN A 23 5.19 -6.58 -22.81
N THR A 24 3.94 -6.92 -23.07
CA THR A 24 3.04 -6.16 -23.94
C THR A 24 2.07 -5.37 -23.08
N LYS A 25 1.93 -4.08 -23.38
CA LYS A 25 1.02 -3.17 -22.67
C LYS A 25 -0.43 -3.62 -22.86
N ILE A 26 -1.21 -3.59 -21.78
CA ILE A 26 -2.67 -3.70 -21.82
C ILE A 26 -3.24 -2.30 -21.81
N ASP A 27 -4.11 -1.99 -22.79
CA ASP A 27 -4.78 -0.70 -22.87
C ASP A 27 -5.66 -0.47 -21.65
N GLN A 28 -5.58 0.73 -21.11
CA GLN A 28 -6.36 1.15 -19.94
C GLN A 28 -7.49 2.06 -20.43
N ILE A 29 -8.72 1.55 -20.42
CA ILE A 29 -9.89 2.25 -20.99
C ILE A 29 -10.81 2.86 -19.93
N GLY A 30 -10.61 2.54 -18.65
CA GLY A 30 -11.34 3.10 -17.54
C GLY A 30 -10.99 4.56 -17.25
N THR A 31 -11.50 5.09 -16.18
CA THR A 31 -11.25 6.48 -15.75
C THR A 31 -10.82 6.56 -14.29
N VAL A 32 -10.70 7.78 -13.79
CA VAL A 32 -10.50 8.07 -12.36
C VAL A 32 -11.65 8.96 -11.92
N ILE A 33 -12.31 8.59 -10.85
CA ILE A 33 -13.38 9.34 -10.21
C ILE A 33 -12.86 9.86 -8.87
N VAL A 34 -12.88 11.18 -8.71
CA VAL A 34 -12.53 11.86 -7.46
C VAL A 34 -13.78 12.56 -6.97
N GLU A 35 -14.27 12.15 -5.81
CA GLU A 35 -15.46 12.72 -5.19
C GLU A 35 -15.17 14.06 -4.50
N ASP A 36 -16.19 14.64 -3.87
CA ASP A 36 -16.12 15.95 -3.25
C ASP A 36 -15.19 15.98 -2.03
N GLU A 37 -14.62 17.16 -1.77
CA GLU A 37 -13.76 17.42 -0.61
C GLU A 37 -12.50 16.54 -0.53
N VAL A 38 -12.08 15.90 -1.62
CA VAL A 38 -10.80 15.19 -1.71
C VAL A 38 -9.67 16.20 -1.91
N GLU A 39 -8.58 16.04 -1.18
CA GLU A 39 -7.35 16.80 -1.39
C GLU A 39 -6.23 15.86 -1.83
N ILE A 40 -5.46 16.28 -2.84
CA ILE A 40 -4.38 15.49 -3.42
C ILE A 40 -3.11 16.34 -3.44
N GLY A 41 -2.08 15.84 -2.77
CA GLY A 41 -0.79 16.48 -2.64
C GLY A 41 0.06 16.48 -3.93
N ALA A 42 1.15 17.21 -3.90
CA ALA A 42 2.02 17.40 -5.05
C ALA A 42 2.73 16.10 -5.47
N ASN A 43 2.90 15.90 -6.78
CA ASN A 43 3.53 14.74 -7.38
C ASN A 43 2.89 13.39 -6.99
N THR A 44 1.66 13.39 -6.54
CA THR A 44 0.86 12.18 -6.39
C THR A 44 0.38 11.73 -7.75
N THR A 45 0.50 10.44 -8.02
CA THR A 45 0.09 9.82 -9.27
C THR A 45 -1.06 8.86 -9.03
N ILE A 46 -2.08 8.94 -9.88
CA ILE A 46 -3.28 8.11 -9.83
C ILE A 46 -3.49 7.51 -11.20
N ASP A 47 -3.47 6.19 -11.29
CA ASP A 47 -3.66 5.49 -12.54
C ASP A 47 -5.15 5.28 -12.81
N ARG A 48 -5.54 5.38 -14.08
CA ARG A 48 -6.88 5.00 -14.52
C ARG A 48 -7.08 3.50 -14.47
N GLY A 49 -8.31 3.05 -14.31
CA GLY A 49 -8.64 1.64 -14.35
C GLY A 49 -8.35 0.99 -15.71
N ALA A 50 -8.05 -0.27 -15.70
CA ALA A 50 -7.90 -1.07 -16.93
C ALA A 50 -9.26 -1.24 -17.61
N ILE A 51 -10.24 -1.78 -16.89
CA ILE A 51 -11.65 -1.83 -17.22
C ILE A 51 -12.36 -1.43 -15.94
N GLY A 52 -13.25 -0.43 -15.98
CA GLY A 52 -13.80 0.20 -14.80
C GLY A 52 -12.90 1.32 -14.27
N ASP A 53 -13.17 1.80 -13.08
CA ASP A 53 -12.63 3.06 -12.61
C ASP A 53 -11.74 2.87 -11.39
N THR A 54 -10.80 3.79 -11.20
CA THR A 54 -10.13 4.06 -9.93
C THR A 54 -10.93 5.13 -9.21
N ILE A 55 -11.32 4.90 -7.95
CA ILE A 55 -12.26 5.73 -7.23
C ILE A 55 -11.66 6.24 -5.92
N ILE A 56 -11.71 7.55 -5.71
CA ILE A 56 -11.33 8.18 -4.46
C ILE A 56 -12.57 8.87 -3.89
N LYS A 57 -13.04 8.35 -2.75
CA LYS A 57 -14.27 8.82 -2.13
C LYS A 57 -14.07 10.08 -1.30
N LYS A 58 -15.19 10.72 -1.00
CA LYS A 58 -15.26 12.05 -0.38
C LYS A 58 -14.46 12.17 0.94
N TYR A 59 -14.00 13.39 1.20
CA TYR A 59 -13.24 13.79 2.39
C TYR A 59 -11.88 13.13 2.54
N THR A 60 -11.44 12.26 1.66
CA THR A 60 -10.12 11.62 1.71
C THR A 60 -9.02 12.63 1.42
N LYS A 61 -7.94 12.56 2.19
CA LYS A 61 -6.75 13.40 2.05
C LYS A 61 -5.55 12.55 1.66
N ILE A 62 -4.95 12.91 0.55
CA ILE A 62 -3.79 12.23 -0.03
C ILE A 62 -2.63 13.21 -0.02
N ASP A 63 -1.56 12.85 0.63
CA ASP A 63 -0.35 13.66 0.76
C ASP A 63 0.51 13.58 -0.51
N ASN A 64 1.69 14.16 -0.47
CA ASN A 64 2.61 14.25 -1.58
C ASN A 64 3.27 12.89 -1.91
N LEU A 65 3.63 12.69 -3.19
CA LEU A 65 4.40 11.54 -3.66
C LEU A 65 3.70 10.19 -3.41
N VAL A 66 2.39 10.15 -3.37
CA VAL A 66 1.61 8.92 -3.26
C VAL A 66 1.39 8.31 -4.63
N GLN A 67 1.45 6.97 -4.74
CA GLN A 67 1.01 6.22 -5.91
C GLN A 67 -0.27 5.46 -5.60
N ILE A 68 -1.32 5.73 -6.35
CA ILE A 68 -2.56 4.95 -6.38
C ILE A 68 -2.65 4.29 -7.75
N ALA A 69 -2.64 2.96 -7.76
CA ALA A 69 -2.64 2.20 -9.00
C ALA A 69 -4.05 2.02 -9.58
N HIS A 70 -4.12 1.33 -10.72
CA HIS A 70 -5.34 1.13 -11.48
C HIS A 70 -6.39 0.31 -10.70
N ASN A 71 -7.66 0.67 -10.85
CA ASN A 71 -8.79 -0.03 -10.24
C ASN A 71 -8.80 -0.05 -8.70
N ASP A 72 -8.07 0.85 -8.06
CA ASP A 72 -8.15 1.01 -6.62
C ASP A 72 -9.41 1.75 -6.21
N ILE A 73 -9.98 1.36 -5.09
CA ILE A 73 -11.11 2.04 -4.45
C ILE A 73 -10.64 2.54 -3.08
N ILE A 74 -10.54 3.85 -2.93
CA ILE A 74 -10.20 4.48 -1.64
C ILE A 74 -11.49 4.96 -1.00
N GLY A 75 -11.77 4.51 0.20
CA GLY A 75 -12.96 4.83 0.98
C GLY A 75 -13.06 6.30 1.39
N GLU A 76 -14.09 6.63 2.16
CA GLU A 76 -14.33 7.97 2.65
C GLU A 76 -13.41 8.30 3.84
N ASN A 77 -13.07 9.60 3.98
CA ASN A 77 -12.37 10.13 5.15
C ASN A 77 -11.05 9.41 5.47
N CYS A 78 -10.33 8.96 4.44
CA CYS A 78 -9.03 8.31 4.59
C CYS A 78 -7.89 9.34 4.67
N LEU A 79 -6.81 8.97 5.34
CA LEU A 79 -5.55 9.72 5.39
C LEU A 79 -4.45 8.86 4.75
N ILE A 80 -4.03 9.22 3.56
CA ILE A 80 -2.96 8.54 2.82
C ILE A 80 -1.73 9.44 2.86
N VAL A 81 -0.80 9.10 3.74
CA VAL A 81 0.36 9.95 4.04
C VAL A 81 1.46 9.79 2.98
N SER A 82 2.41 10.69 3.00
CA SER A 82 3.45 10.81 1.96
C SER A 82 4.19 9.50 1.66
N GLN A 83 4.47 9.30 0.37
CA GLN A 83 5.21 8.15 -0.19
C GLN A 83 4.51 6.79 0.01
N VAL A 84 3.22 6.77 0.28
CA VAL A 84 2.44 5.53 0.26
C VAL A 84 2.32 5.03 -1.18
N GLY A 85 2.47 3.72 -1.37
CA GLY A 85 2.23 3.06 -2.65
C GLY A 85 1.15 1.99 -2.52
N ILE A 86 0.08 2.13 -3.29
CA ILE A 86 -1.03 1.17 -3.34
C ILE A 86 -1.00 0.50 -4.71
N ALA A 87 -0.84 -0.82 -4.73
CA ALA A 87 -0.85 -1.60 -5.96
C ALA A 87 -2.28 -1.93 -6.39
N GLY A 88 -2.46 -2.11 -7.69
CA GLY A 88 -3.78 -2.14 -8.33
C GLY A 88 -4.79 -3.15 -7.83
N SER A 89 -6.05 -2.82 -8.03
CA SER A 89 -7.23 -3.61 -7.65
C SER A 89 -7.37 -3.81 -6.14
N THR A 90 -6.93 -2.84 -5.36
CA THR A 90 -7.01 -2.83 -3.91
C THR A 90 -8.20 -1.97 -3.45
N THR A 91 -8.92 -2.45 -2.44
CA THR A 91 -9.99 -1.71 -1.79
C THR A 91 -9.57 -1.27 -0.40
N ILE A 92 -9.56 0.03 -0.18
CA ILE A 92 -9.34 0.65 1.13
C ILE A 92 -10.71 1.07 1.68
N GLY A 93 -11.04 0.62 2.88
CA GLY A 93 -12.27 0.96 3.58
C GLY A 93 -12.33 2.43 4.01
N ASN A 94 -13.36 2.78 4.78
CA ASN A 94 -13.54 4.14 5.26
C ASN A 94 -12.72 4.42 6.53
N ASN A 95 -12.35 5.68 6.76
CA ASN A 95 -11.59 6.13 7.94
C ASN A 95 -10.25 5.39 8.11
N VAL A 96 -9.62 4.98 7.02
CA VAL A 96 -8.32 4.29 7.05
C VAL A 96 -7.18 5.31 7.06
N THR A 97 -6.18 5.07 7.88
CA THR A 97 -4.93 5.83 7.87
C THR A 97 -3.77 4.93 7.44
N LEU A 98 -3.16 5.27 6.31
CA LEU A 98 -1.89 4.67 5.88
C LEU A 98 -0.78 5.70 6.15
N ALA A 99 0.07 5.44 7.14
CA ALA A 99 1.17 6.31 7.49
C ALA A 99 2.28 6.31 6.42
N GLY A 100 3.24 7.22 6.56
CA GLY A 100 4.26 7.45 5.53
C GLY A 100 5.03 6.19 5.12
N GLN A 101 5.27 6.06 3.81
CA GLN A 101 6.02 4.95 3.21
C GLN A 101 5.38 3.56 3.39
N VAL A 102 4.09 3.47 3.64
CA VAL A 102 3.37 2.19 3.62
C VAL A 102 3.27 1.69 2.19
N GLY A 103 3.57 0.41 1.99
CA GLY A 103 3.38 -0.30 0.72
C GLY A 103 2.24 -1.31 0.83
N VAL A 104 1.31 -1.28 -0.12
CA VAL A 104 0.16 -2.19 -0.17
C VAL A 104 0.25 -3.04 -1.43
N ALA A 105 0.27 -4.36 -1.27
CA ALA A 105 0.23 -5.29 -2.41
C ALA A 105 -1.14 -5.24 -3.11
N GLY A 106 -1.17 -5.67 -4.37
CA GLY A 106 -2.40 -5.65 -5.17
C GLY A 106 -3.44 -6.69 -4.76
N HIS A 107 -4.69 -6.41 -5.16
CA HIS A 107 -5.84 -7.31 -4.95
C HIS A 107 -6.16 -7.58 -3.48
N LEU A 108 -6.00 -6.58 -2.61
CA LEU A 108 -6.25 -6.67 -1.19
C LEU A 108 -7.46 -5.85 -0.76
N GLU A 109 -7.99 -6.20 0.40
CA GLU A 109 -9.00 -5.43 1.11
C GLU A 109 -8.46 -5.00 2.47
N ILE A 110 -8.54 -3.70 2.77
CA ILE A 110 -8.23 -3.12 4.07
C ILE A 110 -9.53 -2.61 4.68
N GLY A 111 -9.93 -3.19 5.79
CA GLY A 111 -11.20 -2.89 6.45
C GLY A 111 -11.24 -1.50 7.08
N ASP A 112 -12.45 -1.03 7.33
CA ASP A 112 -12.74 0.29 7.90
C ASP A 112 -12.03 0.55 9.24
N ASN A 113 -11.80 1.82 9.54
CA ASN A 113 -11.24 2.30 10.81
C ASN A 113 -9.87 1.67 11.14
N THR A 114 -9.06 1.37 10.15
CA THR A 114 -7.76 0.73 10.30
C THR A 114 -6.64 1.76 10.24
N VAL A 115 -5.62 1.61 11.10
CA VAL A 115 -4.43 2.46 11.12
C VAL A 115 -3.21 1.60 10.87
N ILE A 116 -2.44 1.95 9.84
CA ILE A 116 -1.19 1.26 9.50
C ILE A 116 -0.01 2.20 9.78
N GLY A 117 0.90 1.75 10.63
CA GLY A 117 2.11 2.50 11.00
C GLY A 117 3.10 2.65 9.83
N ALA A 118 3.94 3.68 9.92
CA ALA A 118 4.89 4.02 8.86
C ALA A 118 5.83 2.87 8.48
N GLN A 119 6.25 2.84 7.20
CA GLN A 119 7.17 1.85 6.62
C GLN A 119 6.70 0.40 6.72
N SER A 120 5.39 0.17 6.89
CA SER A 120 4.82 -1.18 6.93
C SER A 120 4.52 -1.69 5.52
N GLY A 121 4.71 -2.99 5.30
CA GLY A 121 4.31 -3.68 4.07
C GLY A 121 3.06 -4.54 4.32
N ILE A 122 2.01 -4.33 3.53
CA ILE A 122 0.77 -5.10 3.61
C ILE A 122 0.75 -6.11 2.47
N ALA A 123 0.80 -7.39 2.80
CA ALA A 123 0.82 -8.49 1.84
C ALA A 123 -0.41 -9.40 1.92
N GLY A 124 -1.43 -9.01 2.68
CA GLY A 124 -2.70 -9.76 2.85
C GLY A 124 -3.81 -8.84 3.31
N ASN A 125 -5.05 -9.33 3.26
CA ASN A 125 -6.22 -8.59 3.71
C ASN A 125 -6.11 -8.21 5.19
N VAL A 126 -6.62 -7.04 5.52
CA VAL A 126 -6.61 -6.49 6.88
C VAL A 126 -8.06 -6.31 7.34
N GLU A 127 -8.38 -6.89 8.47
CA GLU A 127 -9.70 -6.72 9.10
C GLU A 127 -9.91 -5.28 9.58
N ALA A 128 -11.17 -4.87 9.68
CA ALA A 128 -11.54 -3.57 10.20
C ALA A 128 -11.13 -3.37 11.69
N ASN A 129 -11.01 -2.10 12.09
CA ASN A 129 -10.74 -1.69 13.48
C ASN A 129 -9.38 -2.20 14.02
N LYS A 130 -8.36 -2.30 13.17
CA LYS A 130 -7.01 -2.71 13.56
C LYS A 130 -6.05 -1.52 13.60
N ILE A 131 -5.08 -1.62 14.50
CA ILE A 131 -3.89 -0.76 14.52
C ILE A 131 -2.70 -1.69 14.35
N LEU A 132 -2.02 -1.57 13.20
CA LEU A 132 -0.93 -2.47 12.82
C LEU A 132 0.32 -1.66 12.47
N SER A 133 1.49 -2.21 12.77
CA SER A 133 2.76 -1.62 12.38
C SER A 133 3.83 -2.69 12.19
N GLY A 134 4.80 -2.43 11.32
CA GLY A 134 6.01 -3.22 11.19
C GLY A 134 7.24 -2.30 11.26
N HIS A 135 8.35 -2.78 11.79
CA HIS A 135 9.62 -2.05 12.00
C HIS A 135 9.58 -1.01 13.14
N PRO A 136 9.67 -1.40 14.43
CA PRO A 136 9.96 -0.43 15.47
C PRO A 136 11.38 0.14 15.27
N LEU A 137 11.53 1.44 15.43
CA LEU A 137 12.83 2.10 15.47
C LEU A 137 13.52 1.74 16.79
N VAL A 138 14.74 1.21 16.73
CA VAL A 138 15.55 0.87 17.88
C VAL A 138 16.95 1.50 17.76
N ASP A 139 17.71 1.55 18.85
CA ASP A 139 19.12 2.01 18.81
C ASP A 139 19.91 1.23 17.73
N HIS A 140 20.78 1.94 17.00
CA HIS A 140 21.52 1.33 15.89
C HIS A 140 22.31 0.07 16.28
N ARG A 141 22.94 0.08 17.45
CA ARG A 141 23.71 -1.10 17.93
C ARG A 141 22.78 -2.25 18.28
N GLU A 142 21.60 -1.96 18.78
CA GLU A 142 20.56 -2.95 19.07
C GLU A 142 19.97 -3.52 17.78
N ASP A 143 19.64 -2.69 16.78
CA ASP A 143 19.19 -3.13 15.46
C ASP A 143 20.19 -4.09 14.82
N MET A 144 21.49 -3.76 14.87
CA MET A 144 22.53 -4.64 14.32
C MET A 144 22.58 -6.01 15.02
N LYS A 145 22.39 -6.06 16.34
CA LYS A 145 22.31 -7.34 17.08
C LYS A 145 21.07 -8.13 16.69
N ILE A 146 19.91 -7.48 16.60
CA ILE A 146 18.64 -8.09 16.18
C ILE A 146 18.78 -8.68 14.79
N ARG A 147 19.31 -7.94 13.81
CA ARG A 147 19.51 -8.41 12.43
C ARG A 147 20.43 -9.63 12.36
N VAL A 148 21.50 -9.65 13.15
CA VAL A 148 22.41 -10.81 13.23
C VAL A 148 21.71 -12.01 13.87
N ALA A 149 20.92 -11.80 14.92
CA ALA A 149 20.15 -12.86 15.57
C ALA A 149 19.08 -13.43 14.64
N MET A 150 18.36 -12.59 13.92
CA MET A 150 17.34 -13.01 12.94
C MET A 150 17.91 -13.94 11.86
N LYS A 151 19.13 -13.70 11.38
CA LYS A 151 19.79 -14.60 10.41
C LYS A 151 20.06 -16.00 10.98
N LYS A 152 20.21 -16.12 12.31
CA LYS A 152 20.46 -17.41 13.00
C LYS A 152 19.19 -18.11 13.45
N LEU A 153 18.02 -17.45 13.40
CA LEU A 153 16.75 -18.02 13.84
C LEU A 153 16.42 -19.38 13.19
N PRO A 154 16.56 -19.59 11.87
CA PRO A 154 16.25 -20.88 11.25
C PRO A 154 17.11 -22.04 11.81
N GLU A 155 18.38 -21.76 12.14
CA GLU A 155 19.28 -22.75 12.75
C GLU A 155 18.92 -23.00 14.22
N LEU A 156 18.61 -21.94 14.97
CA LEU A 156 18.19 -22.03 16.36
C LEU A 156 16.90 -22.86 16.49
N LEU A 157 15.92 -22.65 15.62
CA LEU A 157 14.68 -23.45 15.62
C LEU A 157 14.95 -24.96 15.41
N LYS A 158 15.87 -25.29 14.50
CA LYS A 158 16.28 -26.71 14.30
C LYS A 158 16.93 -27.30 15.55
N ARG A 159 17.79 -26.52 16.22
CA ARG A 159 18.46 -26.97 17.45
C ARG A 159 17.47 -27.16 18.60
N VAL A 160 16.51 -26.22 18.75
CA VAL A 160 15.47 -26.35 19.79
C VAL A 160 14.65 -27.61 19.55
N LYS A 161 14.16 -27.84 18.33
CA LYS A 161 13.40 -29.04 17.98
C LYS A 161 14.18 -30.33 18.28
N ALA A 162 15.45 -30.39 17.92
CA ALA A 162 16.30 -31.55 18.22
C ALA A 162 16.56 -31.77 19.74
N LEU A 163 16.44 -30.73 20.55
CA LEU A 163 16.55 -30.86 22.03
C LEU A 163 15.22 -31.34 22.63
N GLU A 164 14.08 -30.91 22.08
CA GLU A 164 12.75 -31.34 22.52
C GLU A 164 12.50 -32.83 22.21
N GLU A 165 12.97 -33.30 21.04
CA GLU A 165 12.86 -34.71 20.62
C GLU A 165 13.76 -35.68 21.42
N LYS A 166 14.69 -35.14 22.22
CA LYS A 166 15.57 -35.95 23.11
C LYS A 166 15.07 -36.13 24.54
N LYS A 167 13.90 -35.55 24.85
CA LYS A 167 13.16 -35.77 26.12
C LYS A 167 12.10 -36.85 25.95
#